data_37d90dfe5fe0e5a092d51c0b232ef090
#
_entry.id   37d90dfe5fe0e5a092d51c0b232ef090
#
_cell.length_a   1.000
_cell.length_b   1.000
_cell.length_c   1.000
_cell.angle_alpha   90.00
_cell.angle_beta   90.00
_cell.angle_gamma   90.00
#
_symmetry.space_group_name_H-M   'P 1'
#
loop_
_entity.id
_entity.type
_entity.pdbx_description
1 polymer ?
#
loop_
_entity_poly.entity_id
_entity_poly.type
_entity_poly.pdbx_seq_one_letter_code
_entity_poly.pdbx_strand_id
1 'polypeptide(L)'
;EEVIPVIVERLKPYMDGEKQPALKNYYIITWPNGGTLGVRAKDQSKVKELEAIVRDEILKDLPDTQAFAQQGNLFGGFGNGRSINIHLQGIDQDMLGVAAQAGLDKLGEVFPNANARSNPPLEQSEPELRFSPNDSRMMEVGLNRGGMGNLVRAMGDGMYVGEYFDGIKRMNIIFRSEPWQTPEDLGSTPIMTPVGEVVQLNELVDIQRAVGPSRIQRIDGRRTLTLNVNPPEGMSLEETMKVIQAEVEPAIMAMMPTDGSIAYGGSAGSLKGAISSMTDNFLFAMVLLLLLMAGLFKSLKDSVLVVLSIPLATVGGVLAIRIMNVFTFQPMDLLTMIGFIILLGLVVNNAILLVHQTRLGEQDGLTRDEAVEQAIQLRLRPIFMSTLTSIFGMLPLLLMPGAGSVIYRGLAAVIVGGMTVSTIFTLLLLPT
;
A
#
# COMPACT_ATOMS: atom_id res chain seq x y z
N GLU A 1 15.96 10.39 -21.82
CA GLU A 1 16.90 11.53 -21.89
C GLU A 1 16.17 12.87 -22.14
N GLU A 2 15.11 12.91 -22.93
CA GLU A 2 14.36 14.13 -23.26
C GLU A 2 13.51 14.69 -22.11
N VAL A 3 12.98 13.83 -21.25
CA VAL A 3 12.04 14.20 -20.16
C VAL A 3 12.75 14.85 -18.98
N ILE A 4 13.96 14.38 -18.62
CA ILE A 4 14.68 14.87 -17.42
C ILE A 4 15.02 16.35 -17.48
N PRO A 5 15.57 16.91 -18.59
CA PRO A 5 15.86 18.32 -18.70
C PRO A 5 14.62 19.19 -18.50
N VAL A 6 13.47 18.78 -19.06
CA VAL A 6 12.18 19.50 -18.92
C VAL A 6 11.74 19.55 -17.46
N ILE A 7 11.82 18.42 -16.74
CA ILE A 7 11.47 18.37 -15.32
C ILE A 7 12.39 19.25 -14.49
N VAL A 8 13.71 19.18 -14.73
CA VAL A 8 14.69 19.99 -14.00
C VAL A 8 14.49 21.49 -14.24
N GLU A 9 14.21 21.90 -15.48
CA GLU A 9 13.93 23.29 -15.82
C GLU A 9 12.67 23.80 -15.11
N ARG A 10 11.60 23.00 -15.08
CA ARG A 10 10.34 23.35 -14.38
C ARG A 10 10.49 23.39 -12.86
N LEU A 11 11.41 22.61 -12.28
CA LEU A 11 11.69 22.60 -10.83
C LEU A 11 12.54 23.78 -10.38
N LYS A 12 13.38 24.36 -11.27
CA LYS A 12 14.34 25.40 -10.94
C LYS A 12 13.74 26.62 -10.22
N PRO A 13 12.62 27.23 -10.68
CA PRO A 13 12.02 28.38 -10.00
C PRO A 13 11.57 28.08 -8.56
N TYR A 14 11.18 26.85 -8.29
CA TYR A 14 10.79 26.40 -6.95
C TYR A 14 12.00 26.13 -6.05
N MET A 15 13.12 25.69 -6.63
CA MET A 15 14.40 25.51 -5.92
C MET A 15 15.04 26.85 -5.55
N ASP A 16 15.02 27.80 -6.47
CA ASP A 16 15.59 29.14 -6.29
C ASP A 16 14.69 30.00 -5.37
N GLY A 17 13.47 29.57 -5.08
CA GLY A 17 12.53 30.27 -4.18
C GLY A 17 11.72 31.37 -4.86
N GLU A 18 11.79 31.47 -6.17
CA GLU A 18 11.02 32.42 -6.97
C GLU A 18 9.53 32.08 -6.98
N LYS A 19 9.21 30.77 -6.96
CA LYS A 19 7.85 30.26 -6.85
C LYS A 19 7.62 29.56 -5.50
N GLN A 20 6.36 29.55 -5.05
CA GLN A 20 5.93 28.86 -3.83
C GLN A 20 5.10 27.60 -4.19
N PRO A 21 5.18 26.55 -3.38
CA PRO A 21 6.02 26.35 -2.19
C PRO A 21 7.49 26.11 -2.56
N ALA A 22 8.41 26.81 -1.89
CA ALA A 22 9.84 26.66 -2.13
C ALA A 22 10.30 25.23 -1.77
N LEU A 23 11.13 24.65 -2.63
CA LEU A 23 11.67 23.32 -2.43
C LEU A 23 12.94 23.35 -1.56
N LYS A 24 13.11 22.32 -0.74
CA LYS A 24 14.35 22.11 0.03
C LYS A 24 15.38 21.33 -0.79
N ASN A 25 14.93 20.26 -1.43
CA ASN A 25 15.71 19.38 -2.31
C ASN A 25 14.76 18.54 -3.18
N TYR A 26 15.32 17.98 -4.24
CA TYR A 26 14.69 16.95 -5.05
C TYR A 26 15.71 15.87 -5.41
N TYR A 27 15.23 14.71 -5.84
CA TYR A 27 16.04 13.66 -6.45
C TYR A 27 15.28 13.06 -7.63
N ILE A 28 16.01 12.61 -8.63
CA ILE A 28 15.48 11.89 -9.78
C ILE A 28 16.25 10.57 -9.89
N ILE A 29 15.54 9.46 -9.92
CA ILE A 29 16.08 8.13 -10.16
C ILE A 29 15.46 7.62 -11.45
N THR A 30 16.25 7.18 -12.40
CA THR A 30 15.78 6.67 -13.69
C THR A 30 16.26 5.25 -13.95
N TRP A 31 15.44 4.52 -14.66
CA TRP A 31 15.72 3.19 -15.22
C TRP A 31 15.16 3.13 -16.64
N PRO A 32 15.50 2.12 -17.48
CA PRO A 32 15.18 2.12 -18.90
C PRO A 32 13.74 2.47 -19.26
N ASN A 33 12.75 2.03 -18.45
CA ASN A 33 11.32 2.17 -18.73
C ASN A 33 10.60 3.10 -17.74
N GLY A 34 11.31 3.99 -17.07
CA GLY A 34 10.66 4.90 -16.13
C GLY A 34 11.60 5.65 -15.21
N GLY A 35 11.02 6.31 -14.24
CA GLY A 35 11.77 7.06 -13.24
C GLY A 35 10.92 7.42 -12.02
N THR A 36 11.57 7.88 -10.98
CA THR A 36 10.94 8.44 -9.79
C THR A 36 11.52 9.81 -9.52
N LEU A 37 10.63 10.79 -9.37
CA LEU A 37 10.94 12.13 -8.89
C LEU A 37 10.49 12.23 -7.44
N GLY A 38 11.41 12.54 -6.54
CA GLY A 38 11.06 12.91 -5.18
C GLY A 38 11.34 14.37 -4.92
N VAL A 39 10.37 15.11 -4.41
CA VAL A 39 10.48 16.53 -4.08
C VAL A 39 10.14 16.78 -2.62
N ARG A 40 10.82 17.70 -1.97
CA ARG A 40 10.59 18.06 -0.58
C ARG A 40 10.42 19.55 -0.43
N ALA A 41 9.28 19.99 0.12
CA ALA A 41 9.03 21.39 0.46
C ALA A 41 9.90 21.85 1.63
N LYS A 42 10.28 23.13 1.66
CA LYS A 42 10.87 23.77 2.84
C LYS A 42 9.86 23.84 3.97
N ASP A 43 8.61 24.19 3.66
CA ASP A 43 7.49 24.22 4.60
C ASP A 43 6.65 22.93 4.45
N GLN A 44 6.65 22.11 5.48
CA GLN A 44 5.94 20.84 5.50
C GLN A 44 4.40 20.98 5.49
N SER A 45 3.86 22.13 5.90
CA SER A 45 2.42 22.39 5.86
C SER A 45 1.88 22.51 4.42
N LYS A 46 2.74 22.83 3.46
CA LYS A 46 2.40 23.03 2.05
C LYS A 46 2.60 21.81 1.14
N VAL A 47 2.73 20.61 1.73
CA VAL A 47 3.00 19.38 0.96
C VAL A 47 1.84 19.03 0.02
N LYS A 48 0.58 19.27 0.42
CA LYS A 48 -0.58 19.05 -0.45
C LYS A 48 -0.62 20.01 -1.65
N GLU A 49 -0.27 21.27 -1.42
CA GLU A 49 -0.14 22.27 -2.50
C GLU A 49 0.97 21.87 -3.46
N LEU A 50 2.11 21.39 -2.92
CA LEU A 50 3.21 20.89 -3.73
C LEU A 50 2.81 19.68 -4.58
N GLU A 51 2.02 18.75 -4.05
CA GLU A 51 1.53 17.59 -4.80
C GLU A 51 0.73 18.02 -6.04
N ALA A 52 -0.18 18.99 -5.88
CA ALA A 52 -0.96 19.53 -6.98
C ALA A 52 -0.08 20.19 -8.04
N ILE A 53 0.91 20.99 -7.63
CA ILE A 53 1.85 21.65 -8.54
C ILE A 53 2.72 20.64 -9.30
N VAL A 54 3.21 19.62 -8.60
CA VAL A 54 4.01 18.58 -9.26
C VAL A 54 3.18 17.84 -10.30
N ARG A 55 1.92 17.54 -10.03
CA ARG A 55 1.01 16.88 -10.97
C ARG A 55 0.65 17.77 -12.15
N ASP A 56 0.22 19.01 -11.87
CA ASP A 56 -0.47 19.85 -12.84
C ASP A 56 0.47 20.79 -13.60
N GLU A 57 1.70 21.03 -13.08
CA GLU A 57 2.68 21.96 -13.68
C GLU A 57 4.00 21.24 -14.04
N ILE A 58 4.59 20.46 -13.13
CA ILE A 58 5.90 19.86 -13.34
C ILE A 58 5.83 18.63 -14.27
N LEU A 59 4.89 17.72 -14.01
CA LEU A 59 4.76 16.45 -14.73
C LEU A 59 3.74 16.49 -15.88
N LYS A 60 3.10 17.63 -16.10
CA LYS A 60 2.10 17.80 -17.15
C LYS A 60 2.75 17.82 -18.54
N ASP A 61 2.09 17.22 -19.53
CA ASP A 61 2.46 17.26 -20.95
C ASP A 61 3.93 16.84 -21.18
N LEU A 62 4.38 15.76 -20.53
CA LEU A 62 5.69 15.16 -20.80
C LEU A 62 5.57 14.24 -22.03
N PRO A 63 6.53 14.28 -22.98
CA PRO A 63 6.48 13.45 -24.18
C PRO A 63 6.53 11.97 -23.81
N ASP A 64 5.67 11.17 -24.42
CA ASP A 64 5.60 9.70 -24.30
C ASP A 64 5.71 9.17 -22.86
N THR A 65 5.27 9.97 -21.89
CA THR A 65 5.43 9.64 -20.46
C THR A 65 4.12 9.81 -19.71
N GLN A 66 3.66 8.76 -19.07
CA GLN A 66 2.60 8.82 -18.07
C GLN A 66 3.21 9.12 -16.70
N ALA A 67 2.88 10.26 -16.13
CA ALA A 67 3.40 10.69 -14.85
C ALA A 67 2.28 11.03 -13.86
N PHE A 68 2.51 10.74 -12.59
CA PHE A 68 1.58 11.05 -11.50
C PHE A 68 2.36 11.49 -10.27
N ALA A 69 1.74 12.35 -9.47
CA ALA A 69 2.28 12.81 -8.20
C ALA A 69 1.42 12.26 -7.05
N GLN A 70 2.08 11.95 -5.95
CA GLN A 70 1.41 11.54 -4.71
C GLN A 70 2.27 11.87 -3.51
N GLN A 71 1.65 12.21 -2.41
CA GLN A 71 2.35 12.43 -1.14
C GLN A 71 2.91 11.12 -0.62
N GLY A 72 4.22 11.07 -0.32
CA GLY A 72 4.84 9.94 0.38
C GLY A 72 4.42 9.91 1.85
N ASN A 73 4.25 8.71 2.42
CA ASN A 73 4.03 8.54 3.83
C ASN A 73 5.24 7.84 4.50
N LEU A 74 5.41 8.05 5.83
CA LEU A 74 6.56 7.55 6.58
C LEU A 74 6.61 6.02 6.73
N PHE A 75 5.48 5.32 6.55
CA PHE A 75 5.33 3.89 6.91
C PHE A 75 4.87 2.98 5.76
N GLY A 76 4.58 3.53 4.62
CA GLY A 76 4.15 2.73 3.51
C GLY A 76 4.70 3.30 2.23
N GLY A 77 5.66 2.76 1.60
CA GLY A 77 6.17 3.10 0.29
C GLY A 77 5.53 4.30 -0.46
N PHE A 78 5.77 4.45 -1.70
CA PHE A 78 5.13 5.50 -2.51
C PHE A 78 3.61 5.24 -2.60
N GLY A 79 2.81 6.10 -1.98
CA GLY A 79 1.33 6.04 -1.98
C GLY A 79 0.73 6.30 -0.61
N ASN A 80 -0.50 6.78 -0.57
CA ASN A 80 -1.25 7.09 0.66
C ASN A 80 -1.61 5.86 1.52
N GLY A 81 -1.03 4.70 1.28
CA GLY A 81 -1.40 3.45 1.95
C GLY A 81 -2.84 3.00 1.67
N ARG A 82 -3.51 3.61 0.69
CA ARG A 82 -4.93 3.39 0.35
C ARG A 82 -5.12 2.77 -1.03
N SER A 83 -4.08 2.16 -1.62
CA SER A 83 -4.20 1.54 -2.94
C SER A 83 -4.99 0.24 -2.88
N ILE A 84 -5.85 0.05 -3.87
CA ILE A 84 -6.53 -1.21 -4.16
C ILE A 84 -5.82 -1.83 -5.35
N ASN A 85 -5.33 -3.04 -5.17
CA ASN A 85 -4.72 -3.82 -6.23
C ASN A 85 -5.70 -4.91 -6.66
N ILE A 86 -6.18 -4.84 -7.90
CA ILE A 86 -7.05 -5.85 -8.49
C ILE A 86 -6.15 -6.75 -9.33
N HIS A 87 -5.92 -7.96 -8.88
CA HIS A 87 -5.08 -8.95 -9.55
C HIS A 87 -5.93 -9.79 -10.48
N LEU A 88 -5.76 -9.61 -11.77
CA LEU A 88 -6.37 -10.41 -12.82
C LEU A 88 -5.42 -11.58 -13.12
N GLN A 89 -5.83 -12.80 -12.83
CA GLN A 89 -5.01 -13.99 -12.93
C GLN A 89 -5.56 -14.94 -13.98
N GLY A 90 -4.70 -15.45 -14.86
CA GLY A 90 -5.07 -16.41 -15.89
C GLY A 90 -3.86 -16.88 -16.69
N ILE A 91 -4.04 -17.84 -17.57
CA ILE A 91 -2.97 -18.40 -18.41
C ILE A 91 -2.76 -17.51 -19.66
N ASP A 92 -3.86 -17.06 -20.27
CA ASP A 92 -3.86 -16.27 -21.50
C ASP A 92 -3.63 -14.79 -21.18
N GLN A 93 -2.44 -14.29 -21.57
CA GLN A 93 -2.03 -12.91 -21.27
C GLN A 93 -2.76 -11.90 -22.14
N ASP A 94 -3.11 -12.25 -23.37
CA ASP A 94 -3.78 -11.34 -24.31
C ASP A 94 -5.22 -11.11 -23.82
N MET A 95 -5.93 -12.15 -23.43
CA MET A 95 -7.25 -12.03 -22.83
C MET A 95 -7.22 -11.27 -21.49
N LEU A 96 -6.19 -11.48 -20.67
CA LEU A 96 -6.01 -10.67 -19.46
C LEU A 96 -5.81 -9.19 -19.78
N GLY A 97 -5.10 -8.87 -20.87
CA GLY A 97 -4.94 -7.50 -21.35
C GLY A 97 -6.28 -6.85 -21.73
N VAL A 98 -7.13 -7.57 -22.48
CA VAL A 98 -8.48 -7.11 -22.86
C VAL A 98 -9.36 -6.89 -21.63
N ALA A 99 -9.34 -7.83 -20.68
CA ALA A 99 -10.10 -7.71 -19.43
C ALA A 99 -9.61 -6.54 -18.57
N ALA A 100 -8.30 -6.31 -18.56
CA ALA A 100 -7.71 -5.18 -17.83
C ALA A 100 -8.08 -3.84 -18.46
N GLN A 101 -8.09 -3.75 -19.80
CA GLN A 101 -8.54 -2.53 -20.49
C GLN A 101 -9.99 -2.22 -20.17
N ALA A 102 -10.88 -3.22 -20.25
CA ALA A 102 -12.28 -3.06 -19.87
C ALA A 102 -12.44 -2.60 -18.42
N GLY A 103 -11.59 -3.13 -17.51
CA GLY A 103 -11.54 -2.69 -16.13
C GLY A 103 -11.10 -1.24 -15.96
N LEU A 104 -10.07 -0.79 -16.69
CA LEU A 104 -9.60 0.60 -16.66
C LEU A 104 -10.63 1.57 -17.21
N ASP A 105 -11.27 1.22 -18.32
CA ASP A 105 -12.34 2.04 -18.93
C ASP A 105 -13.50 2.21 -17.95
N LYS A 106 -13.93 1.11 -17.32
CA LYS A 106 -15.00 1.17 -16.31
C LYS A 106 -14.60 1.92 -15.05
N LEU A 107 -13.36 1.79 -14.61
CA LEU A 107 -12.82 2.59 -13.49
C LEU A 107 -12.81 4.08 -13.81
N GLY A 108 -12.47 4.46 -15.05
CA GLY A 108 -12.55 5.85 -15.51
C GLY A 108 -13.96 6.43 -15.53
N GLU A 109 -14.97 5.61 -15.88
CA GLU A 109 -16.38 6.01 -15.82
C GLU A 109 -16.88 6.19 -14.39
N VAL A 110 -16.59 5.22 -13.52
CA VAL A 110 -17.08 5.19 -12.12
C VAL A 110 -16.33 6.18 -11.24
N PHE A 111 -15.05 6.34 -11.47
CA PHE A 111 -14.16 7.21 -10.71
C PHE A 111 -13.36 8.16 -11.60
N PRO A 112 -13.96 9.20 -12.19
CA PRO A 112 -13.27 10.10 -13.13
C PRO A 112 -12.00 10.77 -12.60
N ASN A 113 -11.88 10.89 -11.27
CA ASN A 113 -10.75 11.51 -10.59
C ASN A 113 -9.83 10.50 -9.88
N ALA A 114 -10.07 9.20 -10.05
CA ALA A 114 -9.20 8.18 -9.48
C ALA A 114 -8.01 7.91 -10.41
N ASN A 115 -6.83 7.73 -9.81
CA ASN A 115 -5.68 7.27 -10.57
C ASN A 115 -5.73 5.74 -10.65
N ALA A 116 -6.15 5.22 -11.80
CA ALA A 116 -6.18 3.80 -12.10
C ALA A 116 -5.15 3.47 -13.19
N ARG A 117 -4.35 2.42 -12.99
CA ARG A 117 -3.31 2.00 -13.93
C ARG A 117 -3.08 0.50 -13.89
N SER A 118 -2.66 -0.07 -15.01
CA SER A 118 -2.19 -1.45 -15.07
C SER A 118 -0.71 -1.58 -14.68
N ASN A 119 -0.35 -2.71 -14.11
CA ASN A 119 1.01 -3.13 -13.85
C ASN A 119 1.14 -4.65 -14.14
N PRO A 120 1.90 -5.06 -15.17
CA PRO A 120 2.61 -4.19 -16.14
C PRO A 120 1.66 -3.32 -16.96
N PRO A 121 2.17 -2.21 -17.53
CA PRO A 121 1.39 -1.35 -18.44
C PRO A 121 0.91 -2.13 -19.66
N LEU A 122 -0.32 -1.84 -20.12
CA LEU A 122 -0.93 -2.56 -21.26
C LEU A 122 -0.30 -2.20 -22.59
N GLU A 123 0.11 -0.94 -22.76
CA GLU A 123 0.62 -0.39 -23.99
C GLU A 123 2.13 -0.55 -24.19
N GLN A 124 2.86 -0.99 -23.14
CA GLN A 124 4.30 -1.20 -23.25
C GLN A 124 4.61 -2.59 -23.77
N SER A 125 4.65 -2.69 -25.07
CA SER A 125 5.32 -3.79 -25.76
C SER A 125 6.71 -3.33 -26.16
N GLU A 126 7.74 -4.00 -25.66
CA GLU A 126 9.12 -3.69 -26.04
C GLU A 126 9.44 -4.34 -27.40
N PRO A 127 10.07 -3.58 -28.33
CA PRO A 127 10.56 -4.20 -29.54
C PRO A 127 11.63 -5.23 -29.19
N GLU A 128 11.44 -6.46 -29.64
CA GLU A 128 12.36 -7.57 -29.44
C GLU A 128 12.81 -8.15 -30.77
N LEU A 129 14.00 -8.68 -30.80
CA LEU A 129 14.48 -9.53 -31.91
C LEU A 129 14.35 -10.99 -31.49
N ARG A 130 13.53 -11.73 -32.21
CA ARG A 130 13.32 -13.16 -31.95
C ARG A 130 14.20 -13.96 -32.88
N PHE A 131 15.08 -14.77 -32.31
CA PHE A 131 15.99 -15.64 -33.04
C PHE A 131 15.41 -17.05 -33.07
N SER A 132 15.04 -17.51 -34.27
CA SER A 132 14.56 -18.87 -34.49
C SER A 132 15.70 -19.69 -35.09
N PRO A 133 16.27 -20.67 -34.36
CA PRO A 133 17.43 -21.40 -34.82
C PRO A 133 17.10 -22.38 -35.94
N ASN A 134 17.96 -22.45 -36.99
CA ASN A 134 17.94 -23.48 -37.98
C ASN A 134 18.81 -24.68 -37.50
N ASP A 135 18.15 -25.60 -36.78
CA ASP A 135 18.85 -26.73 -36.16
C ASP A 135 19.65 -27.58 -37.12
N SER A 136 19.16 -27.79 -38.35
CA SER A 136 19.86 -28.58 -39.38
C SER A 136 21.16 -27.91 -39.76
N ARG A 137 21.13 -26.61 -40.09
CA ARG A 137 22.33 -25.88 -40.52
C ARG A 137 23.30 -25.70 -39.35
N MET A 138 22.82 -25.51 -38.14
CA MET A 138 23.68 -25.43 -36.96
C MET A 138 24.41 -26.74 -36.68
N MET A 139 23.74 -27.89 -36.82
CA MET A 139 24.40 -29.20 -36.68
C MET A 139 25.48 -29.45 -37.71
N GLU A 140 25.27 -29.05 -38.98
CA GLU A 140 26.27 -29.18 -40.06
C GLU A 140 27.57 -28.44 -39.69
N VAL A 141 27.47 -27.28 -39.06
CA VAL A 141 28.65 -26.46 -38.70
C VAL A 141 29.13 -26.70 -37.26
N GLY A 142 28.63 -27.75 -36.60
CA GLY A 142 29.04 -28.14 -35.24
C GLY A 142 28.56 -27.25 -34.12
N LEU A 143 27.53 -26.43 -34.37
CA LEU A 143 26.90 -25.56 -33.34
C LEU A 143 25.68 -26.25 -32.75
N ASN A 144 25.39 -25.91 -31.48
CA ASN A 144 24.16 -26.29 -30.79
C ASN A 144 23.43 -25.03 -30.28
N ARG A 145 22.18 -25.20 -29.84
CA ARG A 145 21.37 -24.10 -29.34
C ARG A 145 22.00 -23.33 -28.16
N GLY A 146 22.72 -24.01 -27.25
CA GLY A 146 23.43 -23.40 -26.14
C GLY A 146 24.60 -22.51 -26.60
N GLY A 147 25.41 -23.01 -27.56
CA GLY A 147 26.47 -22.21 -28.16
C GLY A 147 25.95 -21.00 -28.93
N MET A 148 24.86 -21.18 -29.69
CA MET A 148 24.19 -20.10 -30.40
C MET A 148 23.65 -19.05 -29.38
N GLY A 149 23.02 -19.49 -28.31
CA GLY A 149 22.52 -18.58 -27.26
C GLY A 149 23.64 -17.73 -26.62
N ASN A 150 24.83 -18.31 -26.42
CA ASN A 150 25.98 -17.57 -25.90
C ASN A 150 26.51 -16.54 -26.92
N LEU A 151 26.54 -16.90 -28.19
CA LEU A 151 26.94 -16.00 -29.28
C LEU A 151 25.98 -14.80 -29.38
N VAL A 152 24.66 -15.06 -29.41
CA VAL A 152 23.63 -14.00 -29.43
C VAL A 152 23.73 -13.09 -28.21
N ARG A 153 23.97 -13.67 -27.02
CA ARG A 153 24.19 -12.89 -25.81
C ARG A 153 25.41 -11.98 -25.88
N ALA A 154 26.54 -12.50 -26.43
CA ALA A 154 27.74 -11.70 -26.61
C ALA A 154 27.56 -10.59 -27.64
N MET A 155 26.71 -10.78 -28.66
CA MET A 155 26.36 -9.76 -29.66
C MET A 155 25.36 -8.72 -29.16
N GLY A 156 24.55 -9.04 -28.16
CA GLY A 156 23.58 -8.13 -27.54
C GLY A 156 24.13 -7.45 -26.29
N ASP A 157 23.60 -7.84 -25.13
CA ASP A 157 23.91 -7.23 -23.81
C ASP A 157 25.35 -7.54 -23.34
N GLY A 158 25.99 -8.51 -23.93
CA GLY A 158 27.29 -9.01 -23.51
C GLY A 158 27.18 -10.25 -22.62
N MET A 159 28.26 -11.03 -22.62
CA MET A 159 28.40 -12.24 -21.82
C MET A 159 29.34 -11.99 -20.64
N TYR A 160 28.88 -12.23 -19.44
CA TYR A 160 29.71 -12.21 -18.23
C TYR A 160 30.71 -13.37 -18.30
N VAL A 161 32.00 -13.08 -18.21
CA VAL A 161 33.08 -14.08 -18.30
C VAL A 161 33.90 -14.19 -17.00
N GLY A 162 33.78 -13.24 -16.09
CA GLY A 162 34.49 -13.30 -14.82
C GLY A 162 34.56 -11.96 -14.10
N GLU A 163 35.36 -11.93 -13.04
CA GLU A 163 35.62 -10.72 -12.24
C GLU A 163 37.11 -10.37 -12.25
N TYR A 164 37.40 -9.10 -12.25
CA TYR A 164 38.73 -8.56 -11.99
C TYR A 164 38.70 -7.78 -10.66
N PHE A 165 39.67 -8.06 -9.78
CA PHE A 165 39.84 -7.35 -8.52
C PHE A 165 41.03 -6.39 -8.61
N ASP A 166 40.80 -5.10 -8.48
CA ASP A 166 41.85 -4.07 -8.60
C ASP A 166 42.57 -3.77 -7.26
N GLY A 167 42.28 -4.55 -6.22
CA GLY A 167 42.79 -4.35 -4.86
C GLY A 167 41.84 -3.57 -3.95
N ILE A 168 40.83 -2.90 -4.49
CA ILE A 168 39.84 -2.10 -3.76
C ILE A 168 38.40 -2.62 -4.02
N LYS A 169 38.06 -2.83 -5.28
CA LYS A 169 36.73 -3.29 -5.70
C LYS A 169 36.80 -4.37 -6.77
N ARG A 170 35.73 -5.18 -6.85
CA ARG A 170 35.55 -6.16 -7.93
C ARG A 170 34.81 -5.52 -9.08
N MET A 171 35.30 -5.77 -10.27
CA MET A 171 34.72 -5.31 -11.54
C MET A 171 34.35 -6.51 -12.39
N ASN A 172 33.13 -6.51 -12.95
CA ASN A 172 32.70 -7.56 -13.86
C ASN A 172 33.40 -7.42 -15.22
N ILE A 173 33.87 -8.53 -15.74
CA ILE A 173 34.40 -8.61 -17.11
C ILE A 173 33.25 -9.06 -18.00
N ILE A 174 32.85 -8.22 -18.93
CA ILE A 174 31.78 -8.47 -19.88
C ILE A 174 32.42 -8.59 -21.28
N PHE A 175 32.26 -9.74 -21.90
CA PHE A 175 32.64 -9.96 -23.29
C PHE A 175 31.50 -9.51 -24.20
N ARG A 176 31.77 -8.59 -25.13
CA ARG A 176 30.77 -7.99 -26.00
C ARG A 176 31.37 -7.77 -27.39
N SER A 177 30.55 -8.01 -28.44
CA SER A 177 30.92 -7.61 -29.82
C SER A 177 30.78 -6.10 -30.02
N GLU A 178 31.25 -5.59 -31.14
CA GLU A 178 30.93 -4.25 -31.58
C GLU A 178 29.40 -4.05 -31.67
N PRO A 179 28.89 -2.87 -31.31
CA PRO A 179 27.46 -2.57 -31.42
C PRO A 179 26.99 -2.63 -32.87
N TRP A 180 25.92 -3.35 -33.13
CA TRP A 180 25.20 -3.33 -34.41
C TRP A 180 24.18 -2.20 -34.40
N GLN A 181 23.84 -1.65 -35.58
CA GLN A 181 22.89 -0.55 -35.71
C GLN A 181 21.51 -1.03 -36.17
N THR A 182 21.48 -2.04 -37.01
CA THR A 182 20.27 -2.63 -37.58
C THR A 182 20.24 -4.15 -37.41
N PRO A 183 19.04 -4.78 -37.36
CA PRO A 183 18.95 -6.25 -37.36
C PRO A 183 19.61 -6.91 -38.59
N GLU A 184 19.65 -6.21 -39.70
CA GLU A 184 20.32 -6.66 -40.95
C GLU A 184 21.82 -6.68 -40.75
N ASP A 185 22.43 -5.70 -40.10
CA ASP A 185 23.85 -5.70 -39.72
C ASP A 185 24.17 -6.86 -38.78
N LEU A 186 23.30 -7.10 -37.79
CA LEU A 186 23.45 -8.24 -36.90
C LEU A 186 23.38 -9.55 -37.64
N GLY A 187 22.44 -9.71 -38.59
CA GLY A 187 22.29 -10.93 -39.42
C GLY A 187 23.48 -11.21 -40.34
N SER A 188 24.17 -10.17 -40.81
CA SER A 188 25.35 -10.28 -41.68
C SER A 188 26.65 -10.50 -40.89
N THR A 189 26.62 -10.51 -39.57
CA THR A 189 27.80 -10.70 -38.72
C THR A 189 28.45 -12.07 -38.98
N PRO A 190 29.77 -12.11 -39.35
CA PRO A 190 30.46 -13.36 -39.60
C PRO A 190 30.75 -14.10 -38.30
N ILE A 191 30.41 -15.39 -38.25
CA ILE A 191 30.63 -16.29 -37.12
C ILE A 191 31.59 -17.36 -37.49
N MET A 192 32.68 -17.51 -36.73
CA MET A 192 33.56 -18.65 -36.81
C MET A 192 32.92 -19.85 -36.15
N THR A 193 32.71 -20.92 -36.89
CA THR A 193 32.10 -22.16 -36.41
C THR A 193 33.13 -23.14 -35.83
N PRO A 194 32.72 -24.10 -34.99
CA PRO A 194 33.63 -25.13 -34.46
C PRO A 194 34.34 -25.99 -35.52
N VAL A 195 33.76 -26.10 -36.70
CA VAL A 195 34.38 -26.84 -37.82
C VAL A 195 35.37 -25.98 -38.62
N GLY A 196 35.54 -24.69 -38.27
CA GLY A 196 36.49 -23.79 -38.94
C GLY A 196 35.92 -23.06 -40.16
N GLU A 197 34.64 -23.16 -40.42
CA GLU A 197 33.92 -22.41 -41.46
C GLU A 197 33.48 -21.06 -40.93
N VAL A 198 33.51 -20.02 -41.74
CA VAL A 198 32.94 -18.72 -41.42
C VAL A 198 31.60 -18.59 -42.13
N VAL A 199 30.53 -18.47 -41.37
CA VAL A 199 29.14 -18.33 -41.86
C VAL A 199 28.51 -17.07 -41.33
N GLN A 200 27.50 -16.52 -42.00
CA GLN A 200 26.75 -15.39 -41.50
C GLN A 200 25.69 -15.86 -40.49
N LEU A 201 25.38 -15.00 -39.49
CA LEU A 201 24.39 -15.32 -38.46
C LEU A 201 23.02 -15.68 -39.08
N ASN A 202 22.59 -14.97 -40.11
CA ASN A 202 21.31 -15.20 -40.81
C ASN A 202 21.22 -16.57 -41.52
N GLU A 203 22.32 -17.27 -41.75
CA GLU A 203 22.30 -18.65 -42.24
C GLU A 203 21.96 -19.66 -41.13
N LEU A 204 22.24 -19.30 -39.89
CA LEU A 204 22.09 -20.15 -38.71
C LEU A 204 20.78 -19.90 -37.95
N VAL A 205 20.26 -18.69 -38.05
CA VAL A 205 19.04 -18.28 -37.36
C VAL A 205 18.17 -17.36 -38.23
N ASP A 206 16.87 -17.49 -38.11
CA ASP A 206 15.93 -16.53 -38.67
C ASP A 206 15.70 -15.44 -37.64
N ILE A 207 15.93 -14.18 -38.01
CA ILE A 207 15.82 -13.00 -37.13
C ILE A 207 14.53 -12.28 -37.46
N GLN A 208 13.57 -12.33 -36.54
CA GLN A 208 12.27 -11.69 -36.70
C GLN A 208 12.14 -10.50 -35.73
N ARG A 209 11.69 -9.38 -36.26
CA ARG A 209 11.23 -8.26 -35.41
C ARG A 209 9.89 -8.65 -34.81
N ALA A 210 9.83 -8.67 -33.51
CA ALA A 210 8.63 -8.97 -32.74
C ALA A 210 8.41 -7.90 -31.67
N VAL A 211 7.29 -7.97 -31.06
CA VAL A 211 6.93 -7.13 -29.93
C VAL A 211 6.58 -8.05 -28.77
N GLY A 212 7.25 -7.88 -27.66
CA GLY A 212 7.08 -8.73 -26.49
C GLY A 212 6.64 -7.95 -25.26
N PRO A 213 6.04 -8.61 -24.27
CA PRO A 213 5.70 -7.96 -23.02
C PRO A 213 6.98 -7.59 -22.27
N SER A 214 7.11 -6.34 -21.88
CA SER A 214 8.27 -5.83 -21.11
C SER A 214 8.46 -6.56 -19.79
N ARG A 215 7.38 -7.04 -19.19
CA ARG A 215 7.38 -7.71 -17.89
C ARG A 215 6.24 -8.71 -17.76
N ILE A 216 6.55 -9.91 -17.31
CA ILE A 216 5.58 -10.94 -16.92
C ILE A 216 5.57 -11.04 -15.40
N GLN A 217 4.46 -10.67 -14.78
CA GLN A 217 4.28 -10.77 -13.34
C GLN A 217 3.55 -12.08 -12.99
N ARG A 218 3.99 -12.72 -11.91
CA ARG A 218 3.28 -13.85 -11.31
C ARG A 218 3.07 -13.60 -9.83
N ILE A 219 1.84 -13.85 -9.36
CA ILE A 219 1.47 -13.82 -7.96
C ILE A 219 0.89 -15.20 -7.64
N ASP A 220 1.39 -15.82 -6.59
CA ASP A 220 1.04 -17.19 -6.21
C ASP A 220 1.22 -18.22 -7.35
N GLY A 221 2.28 -18.03 -8.16
CA GLY A 221 2.61 -18.89 -9.30
C GLY A 221 1.77 -18.66 -10.56
N ARG A 222 0.68 -17.89 -10.51
CA ARG A 222 -0.21 -17.59 -11.65
C ARG A 222 0.21 -16.30 -12.34
N ARG A 223 0.14 -16.26 -13.67
CA ARG A 223 0.33 -15.02 -14.42
C ARG A 223 -0.70 -14.01 -13.98
N THR A 224 -0.25 -12.79 -13.69
CA THR A 224 -1.08 -11.76 -13.10
C THR A 224 -0.87 -10.43 -13.79
N LEU A 225 -1.95 -9.76 -14.11
CA LEU A 225 -1.99 -8.37 -14.48
C LEU A 225 -2.72 -7.61 -13.36
N THR A 226 -2.10 -6.58 -12.82
CA THR A 226 -2.64 -5.87 -11.66
C THR A 226 -3.16 -4.50 -12.05
N LEU A 227 -4.42 -4.20 -11.74
CA LEU A 227 -4.94 -2.85 -11.79
C LEU A 227 -4.73 -2.19 -10.42
N ASN A 228 -3.93 -1.14 -10.40
CA ASN A 228 -3.70 -0.34 -9.20
C ASN A 228 -4.67 0.84 -9.22
N VAL A 229 -5.52 0.92 -8.22
CA VAL A 229 -6.54 1.97 -8.08
C VAL A 229 -6.29 2.73 -6.78
N ASN A 230 -6.10 4.03 -6.88
CA ASN A 230 -6.09 4.91 -5.72
C ASN A 230 -7.48 5.51 -5.54
N PRO A 231 -8.14 5.27 -4.39
CA PRO A 231 -9.46 5.83 -4.12
C PRO A 231 -9.49 7.34 -4.29
N PRO A 232 -10.59 7.92 -4.80
CA PRO A 232 -10.75 9.36 -4.88
C PRO A 232 -10.73 10.01 -3.49
N GLU A 233 -10.40 11.29 -3.41
CA GLU A 233 -10.45 12.03 -2.16
C GLU A 233 -11.88 12.03 -1.59
N GLY A 234 -11.99 11.79 -0.28
CA GLY A 234 -13.28 11.78 0.41
C GLY A 234 -14.03 10.44 0.43
N MET A 235 -13.57 9.43 -0.32
CA MET A 235 -14.15 8.09 -0.30
C MET A 235 -13.29 7.12 0.51
N SER A 236 -13.90 6.28 1.35
CA SER A 236 -13.17 5.27 2.12
C SER A 236 -12.69 4.11 1.24
N LEU A 237 -11.64 3.42 1.67
CA LEU A 237 -11.13 2.23 0.97
C LEU A 237 -12.23 1.15 0.85
N GLU A 238 -13.01 0.96 1.91
CA GLU A 238 -14.10 -0.01 1.95
C GLU A 238 -15.24 0.36 0.98
N GLU A 239 -15.61 1.62 0.93
CA GLU A 239 -16.65 2.12 0.02
C GLU A 239 -16.21 1.99 -1.44
N THR A 240 -14.96 2.37 -1.75
CA THR A 240 -14.38 2.18 -3.08
C THR A 240 -14.35 0.70 -3.47
N MET A 241 -13.98 -0.19 -2.55
CA MET A 241 -14.01 -1.64 -2.76
C MET A 241 -15.41 -2.14 -3.09
N LYS A 242 -16.46 -1.69 -2.36
CA LYS A 242 -17.84 -2.09 -2.63
C LYS A 242 -18.30 -1.66 -4.02
N VAL A 243 -17.95 -0.45 -4.44
CA VAL A 243 -18.27 0.06 -5.78
C VAL A 243 -17.52 -0.72 -6.87
N ILE A 244 -16.22 -1.00 -6.66
CA ILE A 244 -15.43 -1.82 -7.60
C ILE A 244 -16.06 -3.22 -7.75
N GLN A 245 -16.44 -3.86 -6.66
CA GLN A 245 -17.05 -5.19 -6.69
C GLN A 245 -18.44 -5.18 -7.36
N ALA A 246 -19.20 -4.12 -7.20
CA ALA A 246 -20.55 -4.02 -7.77
C ALA A 246 -20.55 -3.63 -9.26
N GLU A 247 -19.66 -2.76 -9.71
CA GLU A 247 -19.71 -2.14 -11.02
C GLU A 247 -18.53 -2.49 -11.94
N VAL A 248 -17.33 -2.63 -11.40
CA VAL A 248 -16.10 -2.85 -12.19
C VAL A 248 -15.82 -4.35 -12.36
N GLU A 249 -15.93 -5.13 -11.29
CA GLU A 249 -15.66 -6.57 -11.32
C GLU A 249 -16.50 -7.33 -12.35
N PRO A 250 -17.83 -7.08 -12.53
CA PRO A 250 -18.60 -7.73 -13.55
C PRO A 250 -18.14 -7.41 -14.98
N ALA A 251 -17.69 -6.16 -15.23
CA ALA A 251 -17.17 -5.76 -16.52
C ALA A 251 -15.85 -6.48 -16.86
N ILE A 252 -14.96 -6.61 -15.87
CA ILE A 252 -13.73 -7.38 -16.01
C ILE A 252 -14.04 -8.87 -16.25
N MET A 253 -14.90 -9.47 -15.43
CA MET A 253 -15.24 -10.88 -15.52
C MET A 253 -15.85 -11.28 -16.86
N ALA A 254 -16.59 -10.39 -17.50
CA ALA A 254 -17.17 -10.62 -18.84
C ALA A 254 -16.10 -10.82 -19.93
N MET A 255 -14.91 -10.27 -19.76
CA MET A 255 -13.79 -10.34 -20.70
C MET A 255 -12.67 -11.30 -20.24
N MET A 256 -12.78 -11.89 -19.04
CA MET A 256 -11.79 -12.80 -18.50
C MET A 256 -11.78 -14.15 -19.23
N PRO A 257 -10.60 -14.80 -19.36
CA PRO A 257 -10.53 -16.19 -19.83
C PRO A 257 -11.26 -17.14 -18.87
N THR A 258 -11.64 -18.33 -19.35
CA THR A 258 -12.39 -19.32 -18.58
C THR A 258 -11.70 -19.80 -17.31
N ASP A 259 -10.36 -19.77 -17.28
CA ASP A 259 -9.52 -20.07 -16.12
C ASP A 259 -9.21 -18.82 -15.27
N GLY A 260 -9.79 -17.68 -15.66
CA GLY A 260 -9.52 -16.39 -15.05
C GLY A 260 -10.09 -16.26 -13.64
N SER A 261 -9.36 -15.56 -12.78
CA SER A 261 -9.81 -15.22 -11.42
C SER A 261 -9.37 -13.82 -11.03
N ILE A 262 -10.17 -13.18 -10.20
CA ILE A 262 -9.86 -11.88 -9.61
C ILE A 262 -9.48 -12.08 -8.15
N ALA A 263 -8.34 -11.50 -7.75
CA ALA A 263 -7.92 -11.45 -6.36
C ALA A 263 -7.61 -9.99 -5.97
N TYR A 264 -7.85 -9.65 -4.74
CA TYR A 264 -7.60 -8.31 -4.21
C TYR A 264 -6.35 -8.30 -3.35
N GLY A 265 -5.44 -7.38 -3.64
CA GLY A 265 -4.19 -7.16 -2.93
C GLY A 265 -4.01 -5.71 -2.49
N GLY A 266 -2.79 -5.37 -2.10
CA GLY A 266 -2.47 -4.04 -1.60
C GLY A 266 -3.14 -3.76 -0.25
N SER A 267 -3.43 -2.49 0.02
CA SER A 267 -4.10 -2.08 1.26
C SER A 267 -5.49 -2.68 1.43
N ALA A 268 -6.20 -2.95 0.34
CA ALA A 268 -7.54 -3.55 0.36
C ALA A 268 -7.50 -5.02 0.80
N GLY A 269 -6.59 -5.82 0.25
CA GLY A 269 -6.40 -7.22 0.64
C GLY A 269 -5.94 -7.33 2.09
N SER A 270 -4.95 -6.51 2.48
CA SER A 270 -4.46 -6.44 3.86
C SER A 270 -5.54 -5.98 4.83
N LEU A 271 -6.38 -5.01 4.45
CA LEU A 271 -7.46 -4.50 5.29
C LEU A 271 -8.50 -5.58 5.57
N LYS A 272 -8.95 -6.32 4.56
CA LYS A 272 -9.94 -7.41 4.75
C LYS A 272 -9.41 -8.50 5.69
N GLY A 273 -8.17 -8.94 5.49
CA GLY A 273 -7.51 -9.90 6.37
C GLY A 273 -7.31 -9.36 7.78
N ALA A 274 -6.88 -8.10 7.90
CA ALA A 274 -6.68 -7.45 9.19
C ALA A 274 -7.99 -7.23 9.95
N ILE A 275 -9.07 -6.81 9.29
CA ILE A 275 -10.41 -6.67 9.92
C ILE A 275 -10.87 -8.01 10.49
N SER A 276 -10.78 -9.09 9.72
CA SER A 276 -11.14 -10.43 10.21
C SER A 276 -10.30 -10.83 11.42
N SER A 277 -8.97 -10.77 11.30
CA SER A 277 -8.05 -11.11 12.39
C SER A 277 -8.23 -10.21 13.63
N MET A 278 -8.50 -8.91 13.43
CA MET A 278 -8.72 -7.99 14.54
C MET A 278 -10.06 -8.25 15.24
N THR A 279 -11.11 -8.60 14.50
CA THR A 279 -12.40 -8.97 15.08
C THR A 279 -12.25 -10.22 15.94
N ASP A 280 -11.55 -11.26 15.44
CA ASP A 280 -11.28 -12.47 16.19
C ASP A 280 -10.45 -12.19 17.45
N ASN A 281 -9.38 -11.39 17.30
CA ASN A 281 -8.53 -10.98 18.42
C ASN A 281 -9.28 -10.12 19.45
N PHE A 282 -10.19 -9.24 19.01
CA PHE A 282 -11.02 -8.42 19.90
C PHE A 282 -11.97 -9.29 20.71
N LEU A 283 -12.64 -10.25 20.07
CA LEU A 283 -13.52 -11.20 20.76
C LEU A 283 -12.73 -12.08 21.74
N PHE A 284 -11.58 -12.59 21.32
CA PHE A 284 -10.68 -13.36 22.18
C PHE A 284 -10.22 -12.55 23.39
N ALA A 285 -9.80 -11.31 23.20
CA ALA A 285 -9.40 -10.41 24.27
C ALA A 285 -10.57 -10.13 25.25
N MET A 286 -11.79 -9.96 24.72
CA MET A 286 -12.99 -9.76 25.54
C MET A 286 -13.30 -10.99 26.41
N VAL A 287 -13.22 -12.20 25.84
CA VAL A 287 -13.42 -13.46 26.57
C VAL A 287 -12.34 -13.63 27.64
N LEU A 288 -11.08 -13.43 27.28
CA LEU A 288 -9.95 -13.56 28.21
C LEU A 288 -10.09 -12.56 29.38
N LEU A 289 -10.50 -11.34 29.09
CA LEU A 289 -10.72 -10.30 30.07
C LEU A 289 -11.90 -10.64 30.99
N LEU A 290 -13.01 -11.20 30.45
CA LEU A 290 -14.13 -11.69 31.22
C LEU A 290 -13.69 -12.78 32.20
N LEU A 291 -12.91 -13.77 31.73
CA LEU A 291 -12.42 -14.87 32.56
C LEU A 291 -11.47 -14.38 33.68
N LEU A 292 -10.57 -13.46 33.31
CA LEU A 292 -9.65 -12.85 34.28
C LEU A 292 -10.40 -12.08 35.36
N MET A 293 -11.43 -11.29 34.97
CA MET A 293 -12.28 -10.55 35.89
C MET A 293 -13.12 -11.51 36.76
N ALA A 294 -13.67 -12.59 36.18
CA ALA A 294 -14.41 -13.59 36.93
C ALA A 294 -13.55 -14.25 38.01
N GLY A 295 -12.27 -14.50 37.71
CA GLY A 295 -11.31 -15.00 38.69
C GLY A 295 -10.98 -13.99 39.79
N LEU A 296 -10.77 -12.71 39.41
CA LEU A 296 -10.43 -11.63 40.34
C LEU A 296 -11.57 -11.29 41.29
N PHE A 297 -12.79 -11.12 40.77
CA PHE A 297 -13.96 -10.76 41.57
C PHE A 297 -14.65 -11.97 42.21
N LYS A 298 -14.31 -13.18 41.83
CA LYS A 298 -14.99 -14.43 42.23
C LYS A 298 -16.51 -14.32 41.97
N SER A 299 -16.92 -13.53 41.00
CA SER A 299 -18.29 -13.24 40.63
C SER A 299 -18.42 -13.03 39.13
N LEU A 300 -19.19 -13.89 38.45
CA LEU A 300 -19.43 -13.75 37.03
C LEU A 300 -20.31 -12.53 36.70
N LYS A 301 -21.25 -12.19 37.62
CA LYS A 301 -22.16 -11.04 37.44
C LYS A 301 -21.39 -9.72 37.37
N ASP A 302 -20.45 -9.50 38.31
CA ASP A 302 -19.67 -8.26 38.35
C ASP A 302 -18.72 -8.17 37.17
N SER A 303 -18.18 -9.31 36.73
CA SER A 303 -17.33 -9.36 35.54
C SER A 303 -18.07 -9.00 34.25
N VAL A 304 -19.32 -9.47 34.11
CA VAL A 304 -20.19 -9.11 32.97
C VAL A 304 -20.53 -7.62 33.02
N LEU A 305 -20.81 -7.04 34.20
CA LEU A 305 -21.05 -5.62 34.34
C LEU A 305 -19.89 -4.75 33.89
N VAL A 306 -18.65 -5.15 34.25
CA VAL A 306 -17.43 -4.46 33.79
C VAL A 306 -17.29 -4.58 32.28
N VAL A 307 -17.46 -5.77 31.73
CA VAL A 307 -17.33 -6.01 30.28
C VAL A 307 -18.41 -5.26 29.48
N LEU A 308 -19.60 -5.03 30.05
CA LEU A 308 -20.68 -4.28 29.41
C LEU A 308 -20.29 -2.80 29.14
N SER A 309 -19.30 -2.26 29.84
CA SER A 309 -18.78 -0.92 29.55
C SER A 309 -18.05 -0.81 28.20
N ILE A 310 -17.57 -1.95 27.64
CA ILE A 310 -16.82 -1.99 26.39
C ILE A 310 -17.68 -1.61 25.18
N PRO A 311 -18.86 -2.21 24.93
CA PRO A 311 -19.75 -1.80 23.84
C PRO A 311 -20.09 -0.31 23.88
N LEU A 312 -20.31 0.25 25.07
CA LEU A 312 -20.61 1.68 25.24
C LEU A 312 -19.40 2.56 24.83
N ALA A 313 -18.20 2.14 25.20
CA ALA A 313 -16.99 2.84 24.78
C ALA A 313 -16.77 2.76 23.28
N THR A 314 -17.04 1.61 22.65
CA THR A 314 -16.93 1.48 21.20
C THR A 314 -17.90 2.39 20.46
N VAL A 315 -19.13 2.55 20.95
CA VAL A 315 -20.07 3.56 20.43
C VAL A 315 -19.48 4.97 20.53
N GLY A 316 -18.85 5.33 21.65
CA GLY A 316 -18.16 6.61 21.81
C GLY A 316 -17.03 6.82 20.79
N GLY A 317 -16.24 5.79 20.53
CA GLY A 317 -15.19 5.82 19.48
C GLY A 317 -15.77 6.03 18.08
N VAL A 318 -16.83 5.32 17.72
CA VAL A 318 -17.53 5.48 16.42
C VAL A 318 -18.14 6.88 16.27
N LEU A 319 -18.76 7.39 17.32
CA LEU A 319 -19.32 8.76 17.33
C LEU A 319 -18.21 9.80 17.11
N ALA A 320 -17.06 9.65 17.76
CA ALA A 320 -15.93 10.56 17.56
C ALA A 320 -15.43 10.58 16.13
N ILE A 321 -15.31 9.42 15.46
CA ILE A 321 -14.96 9.34 14.05
C ILE A 321 -16.02 10.02 13.18
N ARG A 322 -17.31 9.82 13.47
CA ARG A 322 -18.41 10.48 12.76
C ARG A 322 -18.35 12.00 12.89
N ILE A 323 -18.09 12.50 14.09
CA ILE A 323 -17.91 13.94 14.34
C ILE A 323 -16.68 14.47 13.59
N MET A 324 -15.57 13.74 13.63
CA MET A 324 -14.37 14.13 12.89
C MET A 324 -14.60 14.21 11.38
N ASN A 325 -15.40 13.31 10.82
CA ASN A 325 -15.72 13.29 9.39
C ASN A 325 -16.54 14.51 8.94
N VAL A 326 -17.15 15.24 9.84
CA VAL A 326 -17.80 16.54 9.54
C VAL A 326 -16.75 17.62 9.22
N PHE A 327 -15.59 17.57 9.87
CA PHE A 327 -14.53 18.58 9.73
C PHE A 327 -13.41 18.12 8.81
N THR A 328 -13.04 16.86 8.89
CA THR A 328 -11.90 16.29 8.11
C THR A 328 -12.18 14.81 7.88
N PHE A 329 -12.11 14.39 6.64
CA PHE A 329 -12.28 12.98 6.30
C PHE A 329 -11.27 12.09 7.04
N GLN A 330 -11.80 11.16 7.86
CA GLN A 330 -11.03 10.16 8.59
C GLN A 330 -11.59 8.77 8.28
N PRO A 331 -10.93 7.97 7.42
CA PRO A 331 -11.35 6.61 7.14
C PRO A 331 -11.17 5.71 8.37
N MET A 332 -11.94 4.64 8.41
CA MET A 332 -11.72 3.56 9.36
C MET A 332 -10.59 2.66 8.82
N ASP A 333 -9.36 3.01 9.15
CA ASP A 333 -8.15 2.33 8.76
C ASP A 333 -7.65 1.35 9.85
N LEU A 334 -6.56 0.63 9.55
CA LEU A 334 -5.95 -0.33 10.47
C LEU A 334 -5.58 0.32 11.83
N LEU A 335 -5.02 1.54 11.81
CA LEU A 335 -4.61 2.24 13.02
C LEU A 335 -5.82 2.68 13.87
N THR A 336 -6.91 3.08 13.22
CA THR A 336 -8.16 3.36 13.89
C THR A 336 -8.72 2.13 14.59
N MET A 337 -8.61 0.95 13.97
CA MET A 337 -9.02 -0.33 14.58
C MET A 337 -8.15 -0.72 15.77
N ILE A 338 -6.83 -0.49 15.70
CA ILE A 338 -5.94 -0.65 16.85
C ILE A 338 -6.38 0.25 18.00
N GLY A 339 -6.88 1.45 17.67
CA GLY A 339 -7.46 2.37 18.66
C GLY A 339 -8.58 1.72 19.49
N PHE A 340 -9.47 0.95 18.86
CA PHE A 340 -10.54 0.22 19.58
C PHE A 340 -9.99 -0.87 20.50
N ILE A 341 -8.93 -1.57 20.10
CA ILE A 341 -8.30 -2.59 20.95
C ILE A 341 -7.64 -1.95 22.18
N ILE A 342 -6.93 -0.83 21.97
CA ILE A 342 -6.33 -0.08 23.09
C ILE A 342 -7.41 0.48 24.02
N LEU A 343 -8.50 1.01 23.46
CA LEU A 343 -9.63 1.55 24.20
C LEU A 343 -10.22 0.51 25.14
N LEU A 344 -10.32 -0.77 24.72
CA LEU A 344 -10.81 -1.86 25.55
C LEU A 344 -10.05 -1.95 26.87
N GLY A 345 -8.73 -1.93 26.84
CA GLY A 345 -7.91 -1.99 28.06
C GLY A 345 -8.04 -0.73 28.94
N LEU A 346 -8.13 0.45 28.33
CA LEU A 346 -8.25 1.72 29.06
C LEU A 346 -9.59 1.85 29.80
N VAL A 347 -10.68 1.46 29.14
CA VAL A 347 -12.05 1.58 29.68
C VAL A 347 -12.29 0.63 30.84
N VAL A 348 -11.86 -0.62 30.68
CA VAL A 348 -12.06 -1.66 31.71
C VAL A 348 -11.34 -1.31 32.99
N ASN A 349 -10.18 -0.66 32.92
CA ASN A 349 -9.42 -0.25 34.10
C ASN A 349 -10.25 0.66 35.04
N ASN A 350 -11.02 1.61 34.49
CA ASN A 350 -11.86 2.50 35.32
C ASN A 350 -13.03 1.76 35.94
N ALA A 351 -13.68 0.85 35.20
CA ALA A 351 -14.79 0.04 35.70
C ALA A 351 -14.35 -0.93 36.81
N ILE A 352 -13.17 -1.57 36.65
CA ILE A 352 -12.58 -2.46 37.65
C ILE A 352 -12.42 -1.74 38.99
N LEU A 353 -11.85 -0.52 38.99
CA LEU A 353 -11.57 0.23 40.18
C LEU A 353 -12.84 0.55 40.97
N LEU A 354 -13.93 0.85 40.28
CA LEU A 354 -15.21 1.16 40.90
C LEU A 354 -15.87 -0.07 41.52
N VAL A 355 -16.00 -1.14 40.75
CA VAL A 355 -16.59 -2.44 41.19
C VAL A 355 -15.80 -3.04 42.35
N HIS A 356 -14.47 -3.02 42.27
CA HIS A 356 -13.61 -3.52 43.36
C HIS A 356 -13.84 -2.72 44.65
N GLN A 357 -13.92 -1.39 44.56
CA GLN A 357 -14.11 -0.57 45.75
C GLN A 357 -15.51 -0.78 46.39
N THR A 358 -16.54 -0.94 45.56
CA THR A 358 -17.88 -1.30 46.01
C THR A 358 -17.87 -2.64 46.76
N ARG A 359 -17.19 -3.64 46.22
CA ARG A 359 -17.08 -4.96 46.88
C ARG A 359 -16.35 -4.90 48.23
N LEU A 360 -15.30 -4.08 48.34
CA LEU A 360 -14.62 -3.86 49.62
C LEU A 360 -15.60 -3.23 50.64
N GLY A 361 -16.38 -2.23 50.27
CA GLY A 361 -17.39 -1.63 51.15
C GLY A 361 -18.44 -2.65 51.61
N GLU A 362 -18.94 -3.50 50.73
CA GLU A 362 -19.87 -4.60 51.11
C GLU A 362 -19.21 -5.59 52.08
N GLN A 363 -17.93 -5.93 51.88
CA GLN A 363 -17.19 -6.82 52.82
C GLN A 363 -16.97 -6.18 54.17
N ASP A 364 -16.85 -4.85 54.25
CA ASP A 364 -16.73 -4.07 55.48
C ASP A 364 -18.09 -3.89 56.21
N GLY A 365 -19.16 -4.48 55.65
CA GLY A 365 -20.49 -4.51 56.29
C GLY A 365 -21.43 -3.37 55.89
N LEU A 366 -21.07 -2.56 54.89
CA LEU A 366 -21.95 -1.52 54.33
C LEU A 366 -23.08 -2.13 53.52
N THR A 367 -24.23 -1.48 53.51
CA THR A 367 -25.27 -1.82 52.54
C THR A 367 -24.79 -1.55 51.12
N ARG A 368 -25.41 -2.18 50.12
CA ARG A 368 -25.01 -2.04 48.73
C ARG A 368 -24.98 -0.57 48.27
N ASP A 369 -26.01 0.19 48.64
CA ASP A 369 -26.13 1.60 48.26
C ASP A 369 -25.06 2.48 48.92
N GLU A 370 -24.79 2.25 50.21
CA GLU A 370 -23.73 2.94 50.96
C GLU A 370 -22.32 2.58 50.38
N ALA A 371 -22.11 1.30 50.04
CA ALA A 371 -20.84 0.86 49.45
C ALA A 371 -20.61 1.50 48.07
N VAL A 372 -21.64 1.62 47.23
CA VAL A 372 -21.59 2.30 45.93
C VAL A 372 -21.29 3.79 46.11
N GLU A 373 -22.01 4.46 47.02
CA GLU A 373 -21.78 5.90 47.27
C GLU A 373 -20.35 6.15 47.75
N GLN A 374 -19.87 5.35 48.69
CA GLN A 374 -18.50 5.42 49.16
C GLN A 374 -17.48 5.17 48.05
N ALA A 375 -17.72 4.17 47.22
CA ALA A 375 -16.85 3.85 46.08
C ALA A 375 -16.76 5.02 45.09
N ILE A 376 -17.88 5.67 44.80
CA ILE A 376 -17.92 6.85 43.92
C ILE A 376 -17.10 7.99 44.55
N GLN A 377 -17.34 8.30 45.83
CA GLN A 377 -16.63 9.40 46.49
C GLN A 377 -15.11 9.19 46.51
N LEU A 378 -14.66 7.96 46.71
CA LEU A 378 -13.23 7.64 46.78
C LEU A 378 -12.57 7.55 45.38
N ARG A 379 -13.29 7.06 44.33
CA ARG A 379 -12.74 6.78 43.04
C ARG A 379 -13.02 7.84 41.98
N LEU A 380 -13.95 8.75 42.22
CA LEU A 380 -14.29 9.80 41.25
C LEU A 380 -13.07 10.62 40.80
N ARG A 381 -12.27 11.11 41.76
CA ARG A 381 -11.08 11.92 41.46
C ARG A 381 -10.01 11.11 40.67
N PRO A 382 -9.57 9.92 41.10
CA PRO A 382 -8.64 9.11 40.33
C PRO A 382 -9.12 8.80 38.92
N ILE A 383 -10.39 8.44 38.72
CA ILE A 383 -10.96 8.15 37.39
C ILE A 383 -10.95 9.39 36.51
N PHE A 384 -11.36 10.55 37.00
CA PHE A 384 -11.28 11.79 36.22
C PHE A 384 -9.85 12.18 35.89
N MET A 385 -8.91 12.04 36.82
CA MET A 385 -7.49 12.34 36.54
C MET A 385 -6.90 11.44 35.46
N SER A 386 -7.15 10.14 35.52
CA SER A 386 -6.64 9.20 34.49
C SER A 386 -7.28 9.45 33.14
N THR A 387 -8.60 9.68 33.08
CA THR A 387 -9.32 9.94 31.84
C THR A 387 -8.86 11.25 31.19
N LEU A 388 -8.82 12.34 31.98
CA LEU A 388 -8.37 13.65 31.46
C LEU A 388 -6.94 13.61 30.99
N THR A 389 -6.04 12.93 31.72
CA THR A 389 -4.66 12.76 31.28
C THR A 389 -4.57 12.03 29.95
N SER A 390 -5.35 10.97 29.75
CA SER A 390 -5.40 10.22 28.49
C SER A 390 -5.98 11.06 27.35
N ILE A 391 -7.07 11.80 27.60
CA ILE A 391 -7.71 12.68 26.62
C ILE A 391 -6.76 13.81 26.22
N PHE A 392 -6.20 14.55 27.19
CA PHE A 392 -5.28 15.65 26.91
C PHE A 392 -3.98 15.18 26.26
N GLY A 393 -3.49 13.97 26.60
CA GLY A 393 -2.34 13.35 25.94
C GLY A 393 -2.58 13.06 24.46
N MET A 394 -3.81 12.71 24.07
CA MET A 394 -4.17 12.43 22.66
C MET A 394 -4.67 13.66 21.89
N LEU A 395 -5.05 14.75 22.59
CA LEU A 395 -5.64 15.93 22.00
C LEU A 395 -4.74 16.62 20.93
N PRO A 396 -3.42 16.78 21.13
CA PRO A 396 -2.54 17.35 20.10
C PRO A 396 -2.55 16.52 18.81
N LEU A 397 -2.55 15.19 18.94
CA LEU A 397 -2.57 14.27 17.81
C LEU A 397 -3.91 14.30 17.06
N LEU A 398 -5.00 14.55 17.78
CA LEU A 398 -6.33 14.69 17.21
C LEU A 398 -6.52 16.01 16.46
N LEU A 399 -6.11 17.13 17.06
CA LEU A 399 -6.41 18.48 16.57
C LEU A 399 -5.35 19.02 15.60
N MET A 400 -4.06 18.77 15.87
CA MET A 400 -2.93 19.33 15.13
C MET A 400 -1.89 18.26 14.74
N PRO A 401 -2.27 17.20 14.01
CA PRO A 401 -1.29 16.23 13.57
C PRO A 401 -0.33 16.86 12.55
N GLY A 402 0.96 16.64 12.71
CA GLY A 402 1.95 16.97 11.69
C GLY A 402 1.78 16.08 10.44
N ALA A 403 2.38 16.48 9.32
CA ALA A 403 2.23 15.78 8.02
C ALA A 403 2.45 14.26 8.08
N GLY A 404 3.41 13.79 8.92
CA GLY A 404 3.69 12.36 9.08
C GLY A 404 2.83 11.64 10.13
N SER A 405 2.06 12.36 10.94
CA SER A 405 1.26 11.80 12.04
C SER A 405 -0.25 11.80 11.79
N VAL A 406 -0.69 12.28 10.62
CA VAL A 406 -2.11 12.29 10.20
C VAL A 406 -2.74 10.89 10.30
N ILE A 407 -1.97 9.85 10.03
CA ILE A 407 -2.43 8.45 10.11
C ILE A 407 -2.86 8.03 11.52
N TYR A 408 -2.34 8.68 12.59
CA TYR A 408 -2.71 8.39 13.98
C TYR A 408 -3.94 9.16 14.45
N ARG A 409 -4.48 10.08 13.65
CA ARG A 409 -5.65 10.88 14.01
C ARG A 409 -6.87 10.02 14.34
N GLY A 410 -7.12 8.98 13.54
CA GLY A 410 -8.22 8.04 13.76
C GLY A 410 -8.10 7.29 15.08
N LEU A 411 -6.91 6.81 15.41
CA LEU A 411 -6.61 6.19 16.70
C LEU A 411 -6.88 7.16 17.86
N ALA A 412 -6.40 8.40 17.76
CA ALA A 412 -6.62 9.42 18.79
C ALA A 412 -8.12 9.75 18.94
N ALA A 413 -8.87 9.85 17.84
CA ALA A 413 -10.31 10.09 17.87
C ALA A 413 -11.07 8.99 18.62
N VAL A 414 -10.76 7.73 18.32
CA VAL A 414 -11.37 6.56 19.00
C VAL A 414 -11.11 6.59 20.50
N ILE A 415 -9.86 6.82 20.90
CA ILE A 415 -9.49 6.84 22.33
C ILE A 415 -10.18 8.00 23.04
N VAL A 416 -10.11 9.22 22.49
CA VAL A 416 -10.74 10.41 23.10
C VAL A 416 -12.25 10.23 23.23
N GLY A 417 -12.94 9.84 22.13
CA GLY A 417 -14.38 9.66 22.14
C GLY A 417 -14.84 8.51 23.02
N GLY A 418 -14.17 7.37 22.89
CA GLY A 418 -14.49 6.18 23.68
C GLY A 418 -14.26 6.38 25.17
N MET A 419 -13.13 6.99 25.57
CA MET A 419 -12.86 7.32 26.97
C MET A 419 -13.87 8.31 27.54
N THR A 420 -14.24 9.35 26.78
CA THR A 420 -15.23 10.35 27.22
C THR A 420 -16.59 9.70 27.51
N VAL A 421 -17.12 8.96 26.53
CA VAL A 421 -18.42 8.29 26.64
C VAL A 421 -18.39 7.23 27.74
N SER A 422 -17.36 6.40 27.75
CA SER A 422 -17.20 5.34 28.75
C SER A 422 -17.12 5.89 30.16
N THR A 423 -16.39 6.98 30.39
CA THR A 423 -16.27 7.57 31.73
C THR A 423 -17.61 8.10 32.23
N ILE A 424 -18.39 8.78 31.38
CA ILE A 424 -19.73 9.23 31.68
C ILE A 424 -20.62 8.03 32.07
N PHE A 425 -20.63 6.99 31.26
CA PHE A 425 -21.42 5.78 31.50
C PHE A 425 -20.97 5.00 32.73
N THR A 426 -19.67 4.87 32.97
CA THR A 426 -19.14 4.18 34.14
C THR A 426 -19.57 4.90 35.42
N LEU A 427 -19.63 6.23 35.44
CA LEU A 427 -20.00 6.99 36.59
C LEU A 427 -21.53 7.08 36.82
N LEU A 428 -22.33 6.96 35.74
CA LEU A 428 -23.79 7.06 35.80
C LEU A 428 -24.50 5.70 35.85
N LEU A 429 -24.08 4.75 35.00
CA LEU A 429 -24.78 3.46 34.83
C LEU A 429 -24.25 2.36 35.75
N LEU A 430 -22.97 2.32 36.06
CA LEU A 430 -22.42 1.28 36.90
C LEU A 430 -22.93 1.36 38.37
N PRO A 431 -23.19 2.55 38.96
CA PRO A 431 -23.77 2.68 40.30
C PRO A 431 -25.24 2.34 40.39
N THR A 432 -26.01 2.41 39.29
CA THR A 432 -27.46 2.06 39.26
C THR A 432 -27.66 0.57 39.07
#